data_ab9cc29ab548f790f76be4aaa820d1d7
#
_entry.id   ab9cc29ab548f790f76be4aaa820d1d7
#
_cell.length_a   1.000
_cell.length_b   1.000
_cell.length_c   1.000
_cell.angle_alpha   90.00
_cell.angle_beta   90.00
_cell.angle_gamma   90.00
#
_symmetry.space_group_name_H-M   'P 1'
#
loop_
_entity.id
_entity.type
_entity.pdbx_description
1 polymer ?
#
loop_
_entity_poly.entity_id
_entity_poly.type
_entity_poly.pdbx_seq_one_letter_code
_entity_poly.pdbx_strand_id
1 'polypeptide(L)'
;MITEELIQEMQPLSLELEYADAAGVAVEHETGTEEAVEHRSKKEQILELYEAGTGDIAEIVRRVKARPSYVAQVLQSAGHLEGYFDLYTTTGKEQNVYTRFFRNVLSFKTVEAARESVQRIDRLYNYFERLGDRAGQHQAMVLALTGKNRARWSGKTEEANIFGEWLAAH
;
A
#
# COMPACT_ATOMS: atom_id res chain seq x y z
N MET A 1 -11.09 15.70 33.48
CA MET A 1 -10.76 16.91 32.69
C MET A 1 -9.54 16.59 31.88
N ILE A 2 -9.71 16.35 30.62
CA ILE A 2 -8.63 16.15 29.66
C ILE A 2 -8.35 17.54 29.11
N THR A 3 -7.15 18.05 29.37
CA THR A 3 -6.74 19.40 29.03
C THR A 3 -6.61 19.55 27.50
N GLU A 4 -7.10 20.68 26.99
CA GLU A 4 -7.09 21.06 25.57
C GLU A 4 -5.69 21.15 24.93
N GLU A 5 -4.63 21.00 25.69
CA GLU A 5 -3.24 21.03 25.19
C GLU A 5 -2.83 19.79 24.39
N LEU A 6 -3.53 18.66 24.47
CA LEU A 6 -3.19 17.44 23.75
C LEU A 6 -3.78 17.35 22.35
N ILE A 7 -4.66 18.29 21.99
CA ILE A 7 -5.31 18.32 20.66
C ILE A 7 -4.51 19.16 19.66
N GLN A 8 -3.59 20.00 20.13
CA GLN A 8 -2.86 20.95 19.29
C GLN A 8 -1.58 20.38 18.63
N GLU A 9 -1.18 19.16 19.01
CA GLU A 9 0.03 18.50 18.46
C GLU A 9 -0.24 17.53 17.29
N MET A 10 -1.49 17.36 16.89
CA MET A 10 -1.85 16.58 15.72
C MET A 10 -2.23 17.49 14.54
N GLN A 11 -1.36 18.42 14.20
CA GLN A 11 -1.46 19.05 12.88
C GLN A 11 -1.04 18.02 11.81
N PRO A 12 -1.85 17.83 10.75
CA PRO A 12 -1.41 17.04 9.63
C PRO A 12 -0.18 17.70 9.03
N LEU A 13 0.95 17.00 9.05
CA LEU A 13 2.10 17.34 8.24
C LEU A 13 1.64 17.33 6.79
N SER A 14 1.36 18.50 6.26
CA SER A 14 1.26 18.73 4.82
C SER A 14 2.64 18.46 4.24
N LEU A 15 2.88 17.20 3.87
CA LEU A 15 3.99 16.82 3.02
C LEU A 15 3.67 17.34 1.62
N GLU A 16 4.08 18.58 1.35
CA GLU A 16 4.34 19.02 0.00
C GLU A 16 5.45 18.14 -0.55
N LEU A 17 5.05 17.09 -1.27
CA LEU A 17 5.93 16.31 -2.10
C LEU A 17 6.29 17.19 -3.31
N GLU A 18 7.39 17.95 -3.21
CA GLU A 18 8.09 18.44 -4.37
C GLU A 18 8.49 17.22 -5.23
N TYR A 19 7.76 17.02 -6.30
CA TYR A 19 8.16 16.17 -7.39
C TYR A 19 9.37 16.80 -8.07
N ALA A 20 10.56 16.35 -7.71
CA ALA A 20 11.73 16.58 -8.53
C ALA A 20 11.53 15.80 -9.84
N ASP A 21 11.25 16.56 -10.87
CA ASP A 21 11.25 16.16 -12.27
C ASP A 21 12.67 15.74 -12.64
N ALA A 22 12.92 14.45 -12.71
CA ALA A 22 14.15 13.93 -13.28
C ALA A 22 13.99 13.85 -14.80
N ALA A 23 14.06 15.03 -15.41
CA ALA A 23 14.25 15.16 -16.85
C ALA A 23 15.68 14.77 -17.23
N GLY A 24 15.77 13.81 -18.15
CA GLY A 24 16.70 13.76 -19.25
C GLY A 24 18.20 13.86 -18.98
N VAL A 25 18.89 12.73 -19.11
CA VAL A 25 20.20 12.73 -19.78
C VAL A 25 20.10 11.80 -20.98
N ALA A 26 20.06 12.41 -22.15
CA ALA A 26 20.27 11.73 -23.41
C ALA A 26 21.75 11.32 -23.50
N VAL A 27 22.02 10.05 -23.70
CA VAL A 27 23.26 9.56 -24.23
C VAL A 27 22.95 8.81 -25.51
N GLU A 28 23.25 9.45 -26.62
CA GLU A 28 23.32 8.82 -27.94
C GLU A 28 24.51 7.86 -27.95
N HIS A 29 24.29 6.58 -28.25
CA HIS A 29 25.26 5.80 -29.04
C HIS A 29 24.58 4.69 -29.83
N GLU A 30 25.01 4.62 -31.05
CA GLU A 30 24.48 3.87 -32.19
C GLU A 30 24.65 2.34 -32.11
N THR A 31 23.76 1.72 -32.92
CA THR A 31 23.89 0.47 -33.70
C THR A 31 23.80 -0.85 -32.97
N GLY A 32 22.67 -1.50 -33.20
CA GLY A 32 22.46 -2.92 -33.00
C GLY A 32 20.97 -3.21 -33.20
N THR A 33 20.61 -3.75 -34.35
CA THR A 33 19.29 -4.33 -34.65
C THR A 33 18.95 -5.43 -33.63
N GLU A 34 18.35 -5.06 -32.53
CA GLU A 34 17.57 -5.93 -31.64
C GLU A 34 16.17 -5.36 -31.58
N GLU A 35 15.19 -6.26 -31.73
CA GLU A 35 13.77 -5.96 -31.76
C GLU A 35 13.40 -4.90 -30.74
N ALA A 36 12.83 -3.79 -31.20
CA ALA A 36 12.31 -2.72 -30.37
C ALA A 36 11.18 -3.30 -29.51
N VAL A 37 11.50 -3.83 -28.36
CA VAL A 37 10.57 -3.98 -27.24
C VAL A 37 10.20 -2.55 -26.87
N GLU A 38 9.08 -2.12 -27.42
CA GLU A 38 8.46 -0.82 -27.17
C GLU A 38 8.42 -0.60 -25.66
N HIS A 39 9.30 0.24 -25.15
CA HIS A 39 9.36 0.61 -23.75
C HIS A 39 8.14 1.47 -23.41
N ARG A 40 6.98 0.80 -23.27
CA ARG A 40 5.75 1.44 -22.84
C ARG A 40 5.93 1.99 -21.43
N SER A 41 5.55 3.24 -21.25
CA SER A 41 5.57 3.85 -19.93
C SER A 41 4.67 3.07 -18.95
N LYS A 42 4.98 3.11 -17.66
CA LYS A 42 4.11 2.48 -16.64
C LYS A 42 2.68 3.01 -16.70
N LYS A 43 2.50 4.28 -17.06
CA LYS A 43 1.18 4.90 -17.25
C LYS A 43 0.40 4.21 -18.37
N GLU A 44 1.00 4.00 -19.51
CA GLU A 44 0.38 3.33 -20.67
C GLU A 44 0.03 1.88 -20.33
N GLN A 45 0.94 1.16 -19.69
CA GLN A 45 0.69 -0.22 -19.24
C GLN A 45 -0.50 -0.32 -18.26
N ILE A 46 -0.65 0.66 -17.35
CA ILE A 46 -1.77 0.71 -16.40
C ILE A 46 -3.08 0.89 -17.16
N LEU A 47 -3.15 1.85 -18.07
CA LEU A 47 -4.35 2.15 -18.85
C LEU A 47 -4.73 0.98 -19.75
N GLU A 48 -3.78 0.40 -20.45
CA GLU A 48 -3.99 -0.77 -21.33
C GLU A 48 -4.55 -1.98 -20.54
N LEU A 49 -3.99 -2.28 -19.37
CA LEU A 49 -4.48 -3.36 -18.51
C LEU A 49 -5.90 -3.11 -18.04
N TYR A 50 -6.22 -1.88 -17.69
CA TYR A 50 -7.56 -1.52 -17.24
C TYR A 50 -8.57 -1.61 -18.39
N GLU A 51 -8.25 -1.08 -19.56
CA GLU A 51 -9.07 -1.13 -20.77
C GLU A 51 -9.25 -2.58 -21.28
N ALA A 52 -8.25 -3.42 -21.07
CA ALA A 52 -8.34 -4.87 -21.36
C ALA A 52 -9.24 -5.64 -20.37
N GLY A 53 -9.87 -4.94 -19.41
CA GLY A 53 -10.81 -5.52 -18.45
C GLY A 53 -10.21 -5.92 -17.10
N THR A 54 -8.95 -5.59 -16.82
CA THR A 54 -8.35 -5.82 -15.51
C THR A 54 -8.81 -4.73 -14.53
N GLY A 55 -9.99 -4.89 -13.95
CA GLY A 55 -10.55 -3.91 -13.00
C GLY A 55 -9.95 -3.96 -11.59
N ASP A 56 -9.12 -4.95 -11.26
CA ASP A 56 -8.49 -5.08 -9.95
C ASP A 56 -7.17 -4.31 -9.89
N ILE A 57 -7.14 -3.21 -9.10
CA ILE A 57 -5.95 -2.39 -8.89
C ILE A 57 -4.78 -3.23 -8.36
N ALA A 58 -5.03 -4.18 -7.46
CA ALA A 58 -3.97 -5.04 -6.92
C ALA A 58 -3.32 -5.92 -8.01
N GLU A 59 -4.09 -6.38 -8.98
CA GLU A 59 -3.59 -7.12 -10.13
C GLU A 59 -2.72 -6.23 -11.04
N ILE A 60 -3.20 -5.02 -11.36
CA ILE A 60 -2.45 -4.04 -12.15
C ILE A 60 -1.12 -3.69 -11.47
N VAL A 61 -1.16 -3.42 -10.16
CA VAL A 61 0.03 -3.14 -9.35
C VAL A 61 1.08 -4.25 -9.47
N ARG A 62 0.65 -5.51 -9.37
CA ARG A 62 1.56 -6.66 -9.47
C ARG A 62 2.18 -6.78 -10.86
N ARG A 63 1.39 -6.58 -11.92
CA ARG A 63 1.86 -6.69 -13.31
C ARG A 63 2.81 -5.57 -13.68
N VAL A 64 2.45 -4.33 -13.37
CA VAL A 64 3.24 -3.13 -13.72
C VAL A 64 4.39 -2.88 -12.75
N LYS A 65 4.39 -3.51 -11.57
CA LYS A 65 5.33 -3.26 -10.48
C LYS A 65 5.37 -1.78 -10.11
N ALA A 66 4.19 -1.21 -9.89
CA ALA A 66 4.02 0.18 -9.52
C ALA A 66 3.38 0.30 -8.13
N ARG A 67 3.53 1.47 -7.49
CA ARG A 67 2.87 1.73 -6.21
C ARG A 67 1.35 1.80 -6.38
N PRO A 68 0.55 1.23 -5.46
CA PRO A 68 -0.91 1.27 -5.53
C PRO A 68 -1.48 2.69 -5.66
N SER A 69 -0.89 3.66 -4.95
CA SER A 69 -1.27 5.08 -5.04
C SER A 69 -1.06 5.66 -6.44
N TYR A 70 0.05 5.30 -7.10
CA TYR A 70 0.33 5.74 -8.46
C TYR A 70 -0.65 5.14 -9.46
N VAL A 71 -0.96 3.84 -9.34
CA VAL A 71 -1.96 3.19 -10.20
C VAL A 71 -3.32 3.85 -10.04
N ALA A 72 -3.75 4.11 -8.80
CA ALA A 72 -5.01 4.80 -8.53
C ALA A 72 -5.03 6.21 -9.11
N GLN A 73 -3.94 6.97 -8.97
CA GLN A 73 -3.82 8.33 -9.52
C GLN A 73 -3.90 8.33 -11.06
N VAL A 74 -3.23 7.39 -11.72
CA VAL A 74 -3.28 7.27 -13.19
C VAL A 74 -4.71 6.99 -13.66
N LEU A 75 -5.39 6.02 -13.03
CA LEU A 75 -6.76 5.66 -13.39
C LEU A 75 -7.75 6.79 -13.08
N GLN A 76 -7.57 7.50 -11.96
CA GLN A 76 -8.38 8.66 -11.62
C GLN A 76 -8.17 9.80 -12.62
N SER A 77 -6.93 10.11 -12.98
CA SER A 77 -6.61 11.14 -13.98
C SER A 77 -7.14 10.84 -15.36
N ALA A 78 -7.31 9.55 -15.68
CA ALA A 78 -7.93 9.09 -16.93
C ALA A 78 -9.47 9.00 -16.86
N GLY A 79 -10.09 9.34 -15.72
CA GLY A 79 -11.54 9.29 -15.53
C GLY A 79 -12.12 7.89 -15.32
N HIS A 80 -11.29 6.89 -15.09
CA HIS A 80 -11.72 5.51 -14.84
C HIS A 80 -12.11 5.25 -13.39
N LEU A 81 -11.70 6.10 -12.47
CA LEU A 81 -12.06 6.03 -11.06
C LEU A 81 -12.72 7.34 -10.63
N GLU A 82 -13.88 7.22 -10.02
CA GLU A 82 -14.60 8.35 -9.42
C GLU A 82 -14.29 8.44 -7.94
N GLY A 83 -14.13 9.68 -7.44
CA GLY A 83 -13.97 9.97 -6.03
C GLY A 83 -12.52 10.12 -5.56
N TYR A 84 -12.40 10.59 -4.33
CA TYR A 84 -11.11 10.76 -3.64
C TYR A 84 -10.72 9.46 -2.96
N PHE A 85 -9.58 8.90 -3.34
CA PHE A 85 -9.01 7.74 -2.66
C PHE A 85 -8.25 8.22 -1.43
N ASP A 86 -8.88 8.14 -0.27
CA ASP A 86 -8.18 8.25 0.99
C ASP A 86 -7.37 6.99 1.24
N LEU A 87 -6.05 7.13 1.21
CA LEU A 87 -5.12 6.01 1.41
C LEU A 87 -5.13 5.47 2.86
N TYR A 88 -5.70 6.22 3.80
CA TYR A 88 -5.58 5.95 5.23
C TYR A 88 -6.90 5.58 5.91
N THR A 89 -8.04 5.89 5.34
CA THR A 89 -9.35 5.61 5.95
C THR A 89 -10.17 4.64 5.12
N THR A 90 -10.79 3.69 5.81
CA THR A 90 -11.84 2.82 5.28
C THR A 90 -13.18 3.37 5.73
N THR A 91 -13.60 4.50 5.20
CA THR A 91 -14.92 5.05 5.49
C THR A 91 -15.92 4.65 4.42
N GLY A 92 -16.87 3.81 4.81
CA GLY A 92 -18.09 3.57 4.06
C GLY A 92 -17.88 2.87 2.71
N LYS A 93 -18.20 3.55 1.63
CA LYS A 93 -18.21 2.97 0.27
C LYS A 93 -16.89 3.15 -0.48
N GLU A 94 -16.04 4.05 -0.03
CA GLU A 94 -14.76 4.32 -0.64
C GLU A 94 -13.72 3.35 -0.09
N GLN A 95 -13.27 2.45 -0.93
CA GLN A 95 -12.26 1.47 -0.55
C GLN A 95 -10.87 2.09 -0.66
N ASN A 96 -10.16 2.14 0.45
CA ASN A 96 -8.73 2.41 0.45
C ASN A 96 -8.03 1.47 -0.55
N VAL A 97 -7.13 2.03 -1.36
CA VAL A 97 -6.37 1.27 -2.38
C VAL A 97 -5.70 0.03 -1.79
N TYR A 98 -5.23 0.10 -0.55
CA TYR A 98 -4.57 -1.00 0.15
C TYR A 98 -5.52 -2.07 0.70
N THR A 99 -6.80 -1.77 0.84
CA THR A 99 -7.79 -2.71 1.42
C THR A 99 -7.79 -4.06 0.72
N ARG A 100 -7.59 -4.10 -0.59
CA ARG A 100 -7.56 -5.34 -1.36
C ARG A 100 -6.34 -6.20 -1.06
N PHE A 101 -5.19 -5.57 -0.76
CA PHE A 101 -3.97 -6.30 -0.37
C PHE A 101 -4.09 -6.94 1.00
N PHE A 102 -4.76 -6.25 1.93
CA PHE A 102 -4.87 -6.67 3.33
C PHE A 102 -6.16 -7.44 3.65
N ARG A 103 -7.00 -7.66 2.65
CA ARG A 103 -8.25 -8.39 2.81
C ARG A 103 -7.97 -9.83 3.29
N ASN A 104 -8.67 -10.24 4.34
CA ASN A 104 -8.57 -11.59 4.94
C ASN A 104 -7.15 -11.98 5.43
N VAL A 105 -6.28 -11.00 5.63
CA VAL A 105 -4.93 -11.25 6.16
C VAL A 105 -4.96 -11.43 7.67
N LEU A 106 -5.77 -10.64 8.38
CA LEU A 106 -5.80 -10.62 9.83
C LEU A 106 -6.68 -11.72 10.40
N SER A 107 -6.09 -12.59 11.19
CA SER A 107 -6.78 -13.56 12.04
C SER A 107 -6.00 -13.75 13.35
N PHE A 108 -6.71 -13.85 14.46
CA PHE A 108 -6.17 -14.16 15.80
C PHE A 108 -7.07 -15.13 16.54
N LYS A 109 -7.76 -16.01 15.77
CA LYS A 109 -8.66 -17.01 16.36
C LYS A 109 -7.90 -18.03 17.20
N THR A 110 -6.73 -18.40 16.77
CA THR A 110 -5.77 -19.28 17.45
C THR A 110 -4.37 -18.72 17.32
N VAL A 111 -3.43 -19.24 18.10
CA VAL A 111 -2.00 -18.91 18.05
C VAL A 111 -1.43 -19.14 16.65
N GLU A 112 -1.79 -20.26 16.02
CA GLU A 112 -1.36 -20.59 14.65
C GLU A 112 -1.91 -19.58 13.65
N ALA A 113 -3.20 -19.20 13.77
CA ALA A 113 -3.81 -18.19 12.92
C ALA A 113 -3.16 -16.79 13.08
N ALA A 114 -2.74 -16.45 14.30
CA ALA A 114 -2.00 -15.22 14.56
C ALA A 114 -0.61 -15.25 13.90
N ARG A 115 0.12 -16.36 14.01
CA ARG A 115 1.41 -16.56 13.35
C ARG A 115 1.32 -16.46 11.82
N GLU A 116 0.31 -17.14 11.22
CA GLU A 116 0.06 -17.04 9.79
C GLU A 116 -0.27 -15.61 9.35
N SER A 117 -1.07 -14.89 10.15
CA SER A 117 -1.39 -13.50 9.89
C SER A 117 -0.15 -12.62 9.87
N VAL A 118 0.72 -12.77 10.87
CA VAL A 118 1.99 -12.04 10.95
C VAL A 118 2.89 -12.36 9.75
N GLN A 119 2.99 -13.61 9.34
CA GLN A 119 3.75 -13.99 8.15
C GLN A 119 3.20 -13.36 6.86
N ARG A 120 1.87 -13.23 6.73
CA ARG A 120 1.24 -12.57 5.59
C ARG A 120 1.48 -11.05 5.62
N ILE A 121 1.38 -10.44 6.80
CA ILE A 121 1.67 -9.02 7.01
C ILE A 121 3.13 -8.73 6.66
N ASP A 122 4.06 -9.56 7.12
CA ASP A 122 5.49 -9.45 6.84
C ASP A 122 5.79 -9.50 5.34
N ARG A 123 5.18 -10.47 4.62
CA ARG A 123 5.33 -10.54 3.16
C ARG A 123 4.82 -9.29 2.45
N LEU A 124 3.72 -8.72 2.90
CA LEU A 124 3.18 -7.47 2.33
C LEU A 124 4.06 -6.27 2.69
N TYR A 125 4.54 -6.19 3.92
CA TYR A 125 5.48 -5.14 4.34
C TYR A 125 6.72 -5.14 3.45
N ASN A 126 7.37 -6.28 3.30
CA ASN A 126 8.56 -6.44 2.44
C ASN A 126 8.24 -6.21 0.94
N TYR A 127 7.02 -6.54 0.49
CA TYR A 127 6.59 -6.24 -0.87
C TYR A 127 6.50 -4.73 -1.11
N PHE A 128 5.87 -3.97 -0.21
CA PHE A 128 5.78 -2.52 -0.31
C PHE A 128 7.14 -1.84 -0.10
N GLU A 129 8.01 -2.40 0.73
CA GLU A 129 9.40 -1.95 0.88
C GLU A 129 10.15 -1.99 -0.45
N ARG A 130 10.09 -3.11 -1.16
CA ARG A 130 10.73 -3.26 -2.48
C ARG A 130 10.17 -2.31 -3.53
N LEU A 131 8.92 -1.90 -3.40
CA LEU A 131 8.31 -0.87 -4.26
C LEU A 131 8.65 0.56 -3.83
N GLY A 132 9.32 0.75 -2.69
CA GLY A 132 9.51 2.07 -2.08
C GLY A 132 8.20 2.72 -1.62
N ASP A 133 7.16 1.92 -1.35
CA ASP A 133 5.84 2.38 -0.94
C ASP A 133 5.71 2.42 0.57
N ARG A 134 6.09 3.56 1.17
CA ARG A 134 5.99 3.79 2.62
C ARG A 134 4.55 3.75 3.12
N ALA A 135 3.59 4.16 2.32
CA ALA A 135 2.18 4.12 2.71
C ALA A 135 1.70 2.67 2.85
N GLY A 136 2.08 1.79 1.93
CA GLY A 136 1.79 0.35 2.04
C GLY A 136 2.46 -0.31 3.24
N GLN A 137 3.72 0.03 3.53
CA GLN A 137 4.41 -0.43 4.74
C GLN A 137 3.68 0.03 6.02
N HIS A 138 3.30 1.31 6.07
CA HIS A 138 2.53 1.85 7.19
C HIS A 138 1.20 1.11 7.39
N GLN A 139 0.47 0.80 6.32
CA GLN A 139 -0.78 0.02 6.40
C GLN A 139 -0.55 -1.39 6.95
N ALA A 140 0.56 -2.05 6.61
CA ALA A 140 0.95 -3.33 7.19
C ALA A 140 1.15 -3.22 8.71
N MET A 141 1.86 -2.17 9.17
CA MET A 141 2.06 -1.90 10.59
C MET A 141 0.75 -1.62 11.33
N VAL A 142 -0.15 -0.81 10.74
CA VAL A 142 -1.49 -0.52 11.29
C VAL A 142 -2.32 -1.79 11.41
N LEU A 143 -2.23 -2.69 10.45
CA LEU A 143 -2.94 -3.97 10.52
C LEU A 143 -2.42 -4.87 11.64
N ALA A 144 -1.09 -4.96 11.81
CA ALA A 144 -0.49 -5.70 12.93
C ALA A 144 -0.87 -5.11 14.29
N LEU A 145 -0.84 -3.79 14.42
CA LEU A 145 -1.28 -3.09 15.62
C LEU A 145 -2.77 -3.36 15.94
N THR A 146 -3.59 -3.38 14.91
CA THR A 146 -5.01 -3.73 15.02
C THR A 146 -5.19 -5.16 15.53
N GLY A 147 -4.41 -6.10 14.99
CA GLY A 147 -4.39 -7.50 15.44
C GLY A 147 -4.01 -7.63 16.90
N LYS A 148 -2.91 -6.99 17.30
CA LYS A 148 -2.44 -6.93 18.69
C LYS A 148 -3.53 -6.43 19.64
N ASN A 149 -4.12 -5.27 19.34
CA ASN A 149 -5.10 -4.64 20.21
C ASN A 149 -6.39 -5.47 20.31
N ARG A 150 -6.90 -5.98 19.19
CA ARG A 150 -8.12 -6.81 19.17
C ARG A 150 -7.91 -8.14 19.90
N ALA A 151 -6.78 -8.80 19.71
CA ALA A 151 -6.44 -10.02 20.44
C ALA A 151 -6.38 -9.76 21.94
N ARG A 152 -5.71 -8.66 22.37
CA ARG A 152 -5.60 -8.26 23.76
C ARG A 152 -6.97 -7.99 24.40
N TRP A 153 -7.84 -7.26 23.72
CA TRP A 153 -9.20 -6.96 24.21
C TRP A 153 -10.07 -8.20 24.29
N SER A 154 -9.78 -9.22 23.47
CA SER A 154 -10.46 -10.53 23.54
C SER A 154 -9.85 -11.49 24.55
N GLY A 155 -8.90 -11.05 25.37
CA GLY A 155 -8.21 -11.89 26.37
C GLY A 155 -7.19 -12.86 25.80
N LYS A 156 -6.83 -12.72 24.52
CA LYS A 156 -5.89 -13.57 23.77
C LYS A 156 -4.48 -13.02 23.87
N THR A 157 -3.84 -13.22 25.02
CA THR A 157 -2.55 -12.62 25.34
C THR A 157 -1.42 -13.17 24.47
N GLU A 158 -1.42 -14.47 24.20
CA GLU A 158 -0.38 -15.11 23.39
C GLU A 158 -0.44 -14.62 21.93
N GLU A 159 -1.63 -14.59 21.35
CA GLU A 159 -1.85 -14.04 20.01
C GLU A 159 -1.49 -12.57 19.93
N ALA A 160 -1.80 -11.78 20.96
CA ALA A 160 -1.42 -10.37 21.01
C ALA A 160 0.11 -10.19 21.06
N ASN A 161 0.83 -11.04 21.79
CA ASN A 161 2.28 -11.00 21.86
C ASN A 161 2.94 -11.29 20.52
N ILE A 162 2.41 -12.22 19.74
CA ILE A 162 2.91 -12.55 18.39
C ILE A 162 2.92 -11.31 17.48
N PHE A 163 1.82 -10.55 17.45
CA PHE A 163 1.78 -9.29 16.72
C PHE A 163 2.72 -8.23 17.33
N GLY A 164 2.83 -8.20 18.67
CA GLY A 164 3.70 -7.28 19.36
C GLY A 164 5.17 -7.49 19.08
N GLU A 165 5.63 -8.72 19.01
CA GLU A 165 7.00 -9.11 18.67
C GLU A 165 7.35 -8.66 17.24
N TRP A 166 6.46 -8.89 16.28
CA TRP A 166 6.66 -8.43 14.93
C TRP A 166 6.75 -6.90 14.84
N LEU A 167 5.86 -6.17 15.51
CA LEU A 167 5.88 -4.71 15.57
C LEU A 167 7.15 -4.13 16.20
N ALA A 168 7.73 -4.85 17.16
CA ALA A 168 8.97 -4.42 17.81
C ALA A 168 10.22 -4.63 16.93
N ALA A 169 10.12 -5.50 15.92
CA ALA A 169 11.19 -5.80 14.98
C ALA A 169 11.21 -4.89 13.74
N HIS A 170 10.14 -4.11 13.51
CA HIS A 170 9.95 -3.20 12.37
C HIS A 170 9.73 -1.78 12.81
#